data_77bfe95376cb1059b0795ce460e125d5
#
_entry.id   77bfe95376cb1059b0795ce460e125d5
#
_cell.length_a   1.000
_cell.length_b   1.000
_cell.length_c   1.000
_cell.angle_alpha   90.00
_cell.angle_beta   90.00
_cell.angle_gamma   90.00
#
_symmetry.space_group_name_H-M   'P 1'
#
loop_
_entity.id
_entity.type
_entity.pdbx_description
1 polymer ?
#
loop_
_entity_poly.entity_id
_entity_poly.type
_entity_poly.pdbx_seq_one_letter_code
_entity_poly.pdbx_strand_id
1 'polypeptide(L)'
;IIKHILVALKHACLLYQNMEEMMITLTNKQARQFVLLKQGLMGEYRFIGKQGVLDFVRQAGCIQFDPVDSCGKNAELTLQSRVKGFTKQILYNLLYSDRKLVDYPDKNLSIISTEDWPYFERYRIASREGGLQFEGFSELENQAKSYIKEHGPVSSGELPIQGDINWHSSIHWSGNWSGNSNAARSVLEQLYSTGELIIHHKNGTRKYYDLAKRHIPDKLLNAPDPLTDEFEHHKWRVLRRIGAVGLIWNRPSDAWLNIWGLKSEHRNHTFRELLDEGKIL
;
A
#
# COMPACT_ATOMS: atom_id res chain seq x y z
N ILE A 1 38.06 -15.10 34.11
CA ILE A 1 36.56 -15.23 34.04
C ILE A 1 35.90 -14.02 34.70
N ILE A 2 36.23 -13.65 35.97
CA ILE A 2 35.59 -12.51 36.70
C ILE A 2 35.83 -11.18 35.98
N LYS A 3 37.03 -10.92 35.44
CA LYS A 3 37.35 -9.70 34.68
C LYS A 3 36.51 -9.58 33.41
N HIS A 4 36.20 -10.66 32.71
CA HIS A 4 35.39 -10.65 31.50
C HIS A 4 33.90 -10.41 31.80
N ILE A 5 33.39 -10.92 32.90
CA ILE A 5 32.06 -10.69 33.40
C ILE A 5 31.87 -9.22 33.82
N LEU A 6 32.83 -8.63 34.50
CA LEU A 6 32.80 -7.22 34.89
C LEU A 6 32.86 -6.26 33.69
N VAL A 7 33.61 -6.61 32.64
CA VAL A 7 33.64 -5.82 31.39
C VAL A 7 32.30 -5.93 30.64
N ALA A 8 31.73 -7.13 30.58
CA ALA A 8 30.41 -7.32 29.97
C ALA A 8 29.27 -6.57 30.71
N LEU A 9 29.32 -6.60 32.06
CA LEU A 9 28.36 -5.85 32.89
C LEU A 9 28.55 -4.33 32.78
N LYS A 10 29.79 -3.84 32.67
CA LYS A 10 30.06 -2.41 32.41
C LYS A 10 29.57 -1.98 31.02
N HIS A 11 29.79 -2.81 29.99
CA HIS A 11 29.25 -2.54 28.64
C HIS A 11 27.74 -2.58 28.62
N ALA A 12 27.08 -3.54 29.27
CA ALA A 12 25.63 -3.59 29.39
C ALA A 12 25.10 -2.38 30.17
N CYS A 13 25.77 -1.95 31.25
CA CYS A 13 25.37 -0.77 32.01
C CYS A 13 25.53 0.53 31.23
N LEU A 14 26.63 0.66 30.46
CA LEU A 14 26.85 1.80 29.55
C LEU A 14 25.84 1.83 28.39
N LEU A 15 25.50 0.67 27.84
CA LEU A 15 24.42 0.55 26.82
C LEU A 15 23.05 0.90 27.41
N TYR A 16 22.79 0.48 28.64
CA TYR A 16 21.53 0.81 29.34
C TYR A 16 21.45 2.31 29.68
N GLN A 17 22.53 2.92 30.14
CA GLN A 17 22.61 4.38 30.38
C GLN A 17 22.47 5.17 29.07
N ASN A 18 23.09 4.74 27.97
CA ASN A 18 22.93 5.38 26.66
C ASN A 18 21.52 5.20 26.10
N MET A 19 20.81 4.10 26.44
CA MET A 19 19.40 3.91 26.07
C MET A 19 18.46 4.81 26.88
N GLU A 20 18.74 5.08 28.18
CA GLU A 20 17.96 6.04 28.97
C GLU A 20 18.18 7.48 28.49
N GLU A 21 19.39 7.85 28.04
CA GLU A 21 19.68 9.16 27.45
C GLU A 21 19.00 9.36 26.08
N MET A 22 18.62 8.29 25.38
CA MET A 22 17.90 8.37 24.09
C MET A 22 16.38 8.31 24.22
N MET A 23 15.84 8.11 25.42
CA MET A 23 14.39 8.04 25.60
C MET A 23 13.75 9.42 25.51
N ILE A 24 13.06 9.67 24.39
CA ILE A 24 12.34 10.94 24.15
C ILE A 24 10.98 10.88 24.85
N THR A 25 10.80 11.69 25.87
CA THR A 25 9.50 11.86 26.54
C THR A 25 8.74 13.02 25.94
N LEU A 26 7.52 12.76 25.46
CA LEU A 26 6.62 13.76 24.90
C LEU A 26 5.38 13.92 25.75
N THR A 27 4.99 15.17 25.98
CA THR A 27 3.64 15.46 26.49
C THR A 27 2.60 15.14 25.40
N ASN A 28 1.34 14.91 25.81
CA ASN A 28 0.25 14.68 24.86
C ASN A 28 0.11 15.86 23.84
N LYS A 29 0.40 17.08 24.25
CA LYS A 29 0.37 18.27 23.37
C LYS A 29 1.48 18.18 22.33
N GLN A 30 2.70 17.87 22.73
CA GLN A 30 3.84 17.72 21.81
C GLN A 30 3.63 16.57 20.84
N ALA A 31 3.14 15.41 21.31
CA ALA A 31 2.84 14.27 20.44
C ALA A 31 1.79 14.64 19.38
N ARG A 32 0.71 15.31 19.76
CA ARG A 32 -0.31 15.79 18.79
C ARG A 32 0.26 16.77 17.79
N GLN A 33 1.03 17.75 18.25
CA GLN A 33 1.69 18.73 17.37
C GLN A 33 2.66 18.05 16.39
N PHE A 34 3.46 17.09 16.86
CA PHE A 34 4.36 16.33 16.02
C PHE A 34 3.60 15.58 14.91
N VAL A 35 2.51 14.85 15.25
CA VAL A 35 1.69 14.13 14.26
C VAL A 35 1.09 15.12 13.24
N LEU A 36 0.55 16.27 13.68
CA LEU A 36 -0.02 17.26 12.77
C LEU A 36 1.04 17.86 11.83
N LEU A 37 2.23 18.18 12.35
CA LEU A 37 3.36 18.67 11.56
C LEU A 37 3.82 17.59 10.55
N LYS A 38 3.98 16.35 11.01
CA LYS A 38 4.36 15.21 10.14
C LYS A 38 3.37 15.00 9.00
N GLN A 39 2.07 15.16 9.29
CA GLN A 39 0.99 15.03 8.31
C GLN A 39 0.83 16.25 7.39
N GLY A 40 1.59 17.33 7.59
CA GLY A 40 1.44 18.55 6.80
C GLY A 40 0.14 19.32 7.09
N LEU A 41 -0.45 19.13 8.28
CA LEU A 41 -1.69 19.77 8.73
C LEU A 41 -1.44 20.97 9.65
N MET A 42 -0.19 21.29 9.94
CA MET A 42 0.22 22.36 10.83
C MET A 42 1.53 22.98 10.35
N GLY A 43 1.70 24.28 10.58
CA GLY A 43 2.87 25.03 10.15
C GLY A 43 2.81 25.41 8.67
N GLU A 44 3.97 25.66 8.09
CA GLU A 44 4.09 25.97 6.67
C GLU A 44 3.85 24.72 5.81
N TYR A 45 3.34 24.94 4.59
CA TYR A 45 3.12 23.84 3.65
C TYR A 45 4.44 23.19 3.26
N ARG A 46 4.62 21.95 3.66
CA ARG A 46 5.77 21.11 3.28
C ARG A 46 5.62 20.52 1.88
N PHE A 47 4.38 20.30 1.45
CA PHE A 47 4.04 19.69 0.17
C PHE A 47 3.45 20.73 -0.75
N ILE A 48 4.03 20.91 -1.95
CA ILE A 48 3.63 21.97 -2.87
C ILE A 48 3.47 21.39 -4.29
N GLY A 49 2.31 21.63 -4.91
CA GLY A 49 2.02 21.27 -6.29
C GLY A 49 2.16 19.79 -6.58
N LYS A 50 2.49 19.45 -7.83
CA LYS A 50 2.60 18.07 -8.32
C LYS A 50 3.67 17.27 -7.57
N GLN A 51 4.83 17.87 -7.33
CA GLN A 51 5.89 17.20 -6.57
C GLN A 51 5.47 16.94 -5.13
N GLY A 52 4.77 17.88 -4.49
CA GLY A 52 4.25 17.73 -3.14
C GLY A 52 3.26 16.56 -3.00
N VAL A 53 2.47 16.24 -4.04
CA VAL A 53 1.62 15.04 -4.05
C VAL A 53 2.48 13.77 -4.01
N LEU A 54 3.53 13.70 -4.83
CA LEU A 54 4.44 12.54 -4.84
C LEU A 54 5.17 12.37 -3.51
N ASP A 55 5.68 13.46 -2.95
CA ASP A 55 6.41 13.45 -1.68
C ASP A 55 5.50 13.05 -0.51
N PHE A 56 4.24 13.50 -0.52
CA PHE A 56 3.26 13.07 0.47
C PHE A 56 2.95 11.57 0.34
N VAL A 57 2.72 11.06 -0.87
CA VAL A 57 2.45 9.63 -1.10
C VAL A 57 3.65 8.78 -0.66
N ARG A 58 4.88 9.18 -0.98
CA ARG A 58 6.09 8.50 -0.51
C ARG A 58 6.19 8.48 1.02
N GLN A 59 5.92 9.62 1.68
CA GLN A 59 5.93 9.68 3.14
C GLN A 59 4.83 8.82 3.77
N ALA A 60 3.61 8.90 3.25
CA ALA A 60 2.45 8.17 3.77
C ALA A 60 2.50 6.67 3.43
N GLY A 61 3.33 6.30 2.46
CA GLY A 61 3.37 4.97 1.88
C GLY A 61 2.20 4.70 0.96
N CYS A 62 1.00 4.95 1.38
CA CYS A 62 -0.20 4.87 0.56
C CYS A 62 -1.25 5.89 1.00
N ILE A 63 -2.15 6.23 0.09
CA ILE A 63 -3.41 6.90 0.43
C ILE A 63 -4.53 5.91 0.19
N GLN A 64 -5.26 5.55 1.23
CA GLN A 64 -6.40 4.64 1.11
C GLN A 64 -7.46 5.25 0.20
N PHE A 65 -7.93 4.48 -0.75
CA PHE A 65 -9.00 4.88 -1.66
C PHE A 65 -10.34 4.41 -1.13
N ASP A 66 -11.22 5.35 -0.80
CA ASP A 66 -12.62 5.08 -0.49
C ASP A 66 -13.49 5.53 -1.68
N PRO A 67 -14.36 4.66 -2.24
CA PRO A 67 -15.24 5.04 -3.33
C PRO A 67 -16.39 5.95 -2.89
N VAL A 68 -16.67 6.07 -1.59
CA VAL A 68 -17.70 6.95 -1.06
C VAL A 68 -17.33 8.41 -1.37
N ASP A 69 -18.26 9.14 -1.97
CA ASP A 69 -18.08 10.52 -2.46
C ASP A 69 -19.23 11.41 -1.98
N SER A 70 -19.45 11.45 -0.65
CA SER A 70 -20.49 12.27 -0.05
C SER A 70 -20.11 13.76 0.02
N CYS A 71 -18.83 14.06 0.22
CA CYS A 71 -18.29 15.42 0.28
C CYS A 71 -16.95 15.56 -0.47
N GLY A 72 -16.58 14.56 -1.23
CA GLY A 72 -15.32 14.40 -1.94
C GLY A 72 -14.67 13.04 -1.65
N LYS A 73 -13.89 12.56 -2.60
CA LYS A 73 -13.19 11.28 -2.44
C LYS A 73 -12.08 11.41 -1.41
N ASN A 74 -11.92 10.39 -0.57
CA ASN A 74 -10.94 10.38 0.52
C ASN A 74 -9.52 10.80 0.06
N ALA A 75 -9.03 10.26 -1.06
CA ALA A 75 -7.70 10.63 -1.56
C ALA A 75 -7.59 12.09 -1.96
N GLU A 76 -8.65 12.66 -2.58
CA GLU A 76 -8.69 14.07 -2.97
C GLU A 76 -8.70 14.97 -1.73
N LEU A 77 -9.55 14.69 -0.74
CA LEU A 77 -9.64 15.45 0.51
C LEU A 77 -8.32 15.37 1.32
N THR A 78 -7.70 14.19 1.33
CA THR A 78 -6.40 13.98 1.99
C THR A 78 -5.33 14.88 1.38
N LEU A 79 -5.23 14.96 0.06
CA LEU A 79 -4.24 15.78 -0.63
C LEU A 79 -4.60 17.26 -0.57
N GLN A 80 -5.87 17.62 -0.70
CA GLN A 80 -6.34 19.00 -0.61
C GLN A 80 -5.98 19.66 0.72
N SER A 81 -6.04 18.91 1.82
CA SER A 81 -5.74 19.43 3.15
C SER A 81 -4.24 19.55 3.45
N ARG A 82 -3.35 18.99 2.63
CA ARG A 82 -1.91 18.85 2.92
C ARG A 82 -0.99 19.45 1.87
N VAL A 83 -1.48 19.56 0.63
CA VAL A 83 -0.66 19.98 -0.51
C VAL A 83 -1.11 21.36 -1.01
N LYS A 84 -0.26 22.36 -0.87
CA LYS A 84 -0.53 23.70 -1.40
C LYS A 84 -0.61 23.66 -2.92
N GLY A 85 -1.68 24.23 -3.48
CA GLY A 85 -1.90 24.24 -4.92
C GLY A 85 -2.37 22.88 -5.48
N PHE A 86 -2.86 21.97 -4.65
CA PHE A 86 -3.47 20.72 -5.11
C PHE A 86 -4.71 20.98 -5.95
N THR A 87 -4.84 20.21 -7.02
CA THR A 87 -6.08 20.06 -7.79
C THR A 87 -6.31 18.58 -8.09
N LYS A 88 -7.56 18.19 -8.27
CA LYS A 88 -7.93 16.81 -8.68
C LYS A 88 -7.20 16.39 -9.96
N GLN A 89 -7.01 17.34 -10.89
CA GLN A 89 -6.31 17.07 -12.15
C GLN A 89 -4.86 16.65 -11.93
N ILE A 90 -4.16 17.22 -10.93
CA ILE A 90 -2.79 16.81 -10.58
C ILE A 90 -2.77 15.34 -10.19
N LEU A 91 -3.70 14.90 -9.30
CA LEU A 91 -3.77 13.51 -8.89
C LEU A 91 -4.07 12.58 -10.06
N TYR A 92 -5.08 12.93 -10.88
CA TYR A 92 -5.47 12.09 -12.02
C TYR A 92 -4.40 12.02 -13.11
N ASN A 93 -3.67 13.12 -13.34
CA ASN A 93 -2.52 13.09 -14.25
C ASN A 93 -1.43 12.15 -13.72
N LEU A 94 -1.09 12.22 -12.43
CA LEU A 94 -0.11 11.33 -11.81
C LEU A 94 -0.51 9.86 -11.86
N LEU A 95 -1.82 9.56 -11.72
CA LEU A 95 -2.36 8.19 -11.78
C LEU A 95 -2.45 7.67 -13.22
N TYR A 96 -3.02 8.47 -14.13
CA TYR A 96 -3.53 7.93 -15.39
C TYR A 96 -2.79 8.40 -16.64
N SER A 97 -2.00 9.48 -16.55
CA SER A 97 -1.16 9.97 -17.64
C SER A 97 0.32 9.71 -17.40
N ASP A 98 0.85 10.23 -16.29
CA ASP A 98 2.28 10.15 -15.96
C ASP A 98 2.69 8.78 -15.40
N ARG A 99 1.73 8.03 -14.89
CA ARG A 99 1.95 6.73 -14.23
C ARG A 99 3.01 6.76 -13.12
N LYS A 100 3.09 7.87 -12.40
CA LYS A 100 3.94 8.00 -11.20
C LYS A 100 3.26 7.44 -9.95
N LEU A 101 1.95 7.37 -9.97
CA LEU A 101 1.11 6.72 -8.98
C LEU A 101 0.27 5.63 -9.65
N VAL A 102 -0.13 4.65 -8.88
CA VAL A 102 -0.98 3.55 -9.31
C VAL A 102 -1.99 3.19 -8.23
N ASP A 103 -3.21 2.87 -8.64
CA ASP A 103 -4.18 2.23 -7.77
C ASP A 103 -3.75 0.77 -7.56
N TYR A 104 -3.39 0.40 -6.33
CA TYR A 104 -3.03 -0.98 -6.01
C TYR A 104 -3.30 -1.29 -4.52
N PRO A 105 -3.57 -2.56 -4.16
CA PRO A 105 -3.79 -2.94 -2.77
C PRO A 105 -2.56 -2.70 -1.89
N ASP A 106 -2.74 -1.98 -0.77
CA ASP A 106 -1.78 -1.87 0.32
C ASP A 106 -2.53 -2.01 1.65
N LYS A 107 -3.03 -0.91 2.22
CA LYS A 107 -3.97 -0.91 3.33
C LYS A 107 -5.39 -0.86 2.76
N ASN A 108 -5.93 -1.98 2.30
CA ASN A 108 -7.06 -2.07 1.38
C ASN A 108 -6.75 -1.44 0.00
N LEU A 109 -7.78 -1.07 -0.77
CA LEU A 109 -7.59 -0.32 -2.01
C LEU A 109 -6.88 0.99 -1.70
N SER A 110 -5.79 1.25 -2.40
CA SER A 110 -4.92 2.38 -2.11
C SER A 110 -4.33 2.98 -3.38
N ILE A 111 -3.81 4.18 -3.25
CA ILE A 111 -2.93 4.82 -4.21
C ILE A 111 -1.52 4.72 -3.66
N ILE A 112 -0.61 4.13 -4.41
CA ILE A 112 0.80 3.96 -4.07
C ILE A 112 1.71 4.60 -5.11
N SER A 113 2.99 4.80 -4.78
CA SER A 113 4.00 5.14 -5.78
C SER A 113 4.20 3.96 -6.75
N THR A 114 4.29 4.23 -8.04
CA THR A 114 4.63 3.20 -9.03
C THR A 114 6.04 2.63 -8.79
N GLU A 115 6.93 3.40 -8.16
CA GLU A 115 8.27 2.95 -7.76
C GLU A 115 8.22 1.80 -6.73
N ASP A 116 7.12 1.70 -5.96
CA ASP A 116 6.93 0.63 -4.99
C ASP A 116 6.42 -0.69 -5.62
N TRP A 117 6.13 -0.71 -6.91
CA TRP A 117 5.58 -1.88 -7.59
C TRP A 117 6.33 -3.19 -7.31
N PRO A 118 7.67 -3.24 -7.35
CA PRO A 118 8.40 -4.49 -7.07
C PRO A 118 8.18 -5.04 -5.66
N TYR A 119 8.03 -4.17 -4.67
CA TYR A 119 7.83 -4.55 -3.27
C TYR A 119 6.50 -5.27 -2.99
N PHE A 120 5.57 -5.25 -3.94
CA PHE A 120 4.29 -5.95 -3.85
C PHE A 120 4.29 -7.29 -4.60
N GLU A 121 5.45 -7.79 -5.05
CA GLU A 121 5.52 -9.06 -5.79
C GLU A 121 5.00 -10.24 -4.95
N ARG A 122 5.29 -10.28 -3.64
CA ARG A 122 4.74 -11.31 -2.74
C ARG A 122 3.23 -11.33 -2.72
N TYR A 123 2.60 -10.17 -2.76
CA TYR A 123 1.14 -10.07 -2.85
C TYR A 123 0.62 -10.62 -4.18
N ARG A 124 1.30 -10.33 -5.28
CA ARG A 124 0.96 -10.85 -6.61
C ARG A 124 1.15 -12.36 -6.70
N ILE A 125 2.24 -12.90 -6.15
CA ILE A 125 2.49 -14.34 -6.07
C ILE A 125 1.36 -15.00 -5.27
N ALA A 126 1.06 -14.52 -4.07
CA ALA A 126 -0.02 -15.07 -3.25
C ALA A 126 -1.39 -14.98 -3.95
N SER A 127 -1.62 -13.91 -4.74
CA SER A 127 -2.84 -13.78 -5.53
C SER A 127 -2.90 -14.75 -6.71
N ARG A 128 -1.75 -15.13 -7.30
CA ARG A 128 -1.68 -16.16 -8.33
C ARG A 128 -1.91 -17.57 -7.75
N GLU A 129 -1.30 -17.84 -6.58
CA GLU A 129 -1.38 -19.16 -5.93
C GLU A 129 -2.72 -19.41 -5.24
N GLY A 130 -3.27 -18.39 -4.58
CA GLY A 130 -4.52 -18.46 -3.81
C GLY A 130 -5.75 -17.91 -4.53
N GLY A 131 -5.63 -17.52 -5.79
CA GLY A 131 -6.71 -16.96 -6.58
C GLY A 131 -7.72 -17.99 -7.06
N LEU A 132 -8.60 -17.53 -7.97
CA LEU A 132 -9.58 -18.39 -8.61
C LEU A 132 -8.91 -19.54 -9.35
N GLN A 133 -9.28 -20.75 -8.96
CA GLN A 133 -8.85 -21.98 -9.61
C GLN A 133 -10.07 -22.89 -9.79
N PHE A 134 -10.69 -22.83 -10.94
CA PHE A 134 -11.69 -23.78 -11.37
C PHE A 134 -11.48 -24.12 -12.86
N GLU A 135 -12.03 -25.22 -13.29
CA GLU A 135 -11.94 -25.64 -14.69
C GLU A 135 -12.53 -24.57 -15.61
N GLY A 136 -11.77 -24.14 -16.62
CA GLY A 136 -12.15 -23.09 -17.56
C GLY A 136 -11.81 -21.65 -17.12
N PHE A 137 -11.24 -21.44 -15.93
CA PHE A 137 -10.91 -20.07 -15.50
C PHE A 137 -9.78 -19.45 -16.31
N SER A 138 -8.74 -20.23 -16.63
CA SER A 138 -7.62 -19.76 -17.47
C SER A 138 -8.08 -19.32 -18.86
N GLU A 139 -9.09 -19.94 -19.41
CA GLU A 139 -9.72 -19.56 -20.69
C GLU A 139 -10.38 -18.19 -20.58
N LEU A 140 -11.09 -17.92 -19.48
CA LEU A 140 -11.70 -16.63 -19.22
C LEU A 140 -10.65 -15.51 -19.05
N GLU A 141 -9.54 -15.81 -18.34
CA GLU A 141 -8.41 -14.88 -18.22
C GLU A 141 -7.79 -14.55 -19.58
N ASN A 142 -7.56 -15.59 -20.41
CA ASN A 142 -7.00 -15.42 -21.74
C ASN A 142 -7.96 -14.65 -22.67
N GLN A 143 -9.27 -14.93 -22.58
CA GLN A 143 -10.30 -14.17 -23.30
C GLN A 143 -10.29 -12.70 -22.89
N ALA A 144 -10.25 -12.40 -21.58
CA ALA A 144 -10.20 -11.04 -21.08
C ALA A 144 -8.94 -10.30 -21.56
N LYS A 145 -7.77 -10.92 -21.44
CA LYS A 145 -6.49 -10.35 -21.88
C LYS A 145 -6.46 -10.10 -23.38
N SER A 146 -6.98 -11.04 -24.17
CA SER A 146 -7.07 -10.89 -25.64
C SER A 146 -7.99 -9.77 -26.03
N TYR A 147 -9.16 -9.68 -25.40
CA TYR A 147 -10.12 -8.60 -25.64
C TYR A 147 -9.52 -7.22 -25.31
N ILE A 148 -8.87 -7.08 -24.14
CA ILE A 148 -8.19 -5.83 -23.73
C ILE A 148 -7.04 -5.50 -24.70
N LYS A 149 -6.31 -6.51 -25.16
CA LYS A 149 -5.21 -6.30 -26.13
C LYS A 149 -5.71 -5.69 -27.42
N GLU A 150 -6.86 -6.12 -27.89
CA GLU A 150 -7.47 -5.70 -29.16
C GLU A 150 -8.23 -4.37 -29.05
N HIS A 151 -9.04 -4.21 -27.98
CA HIS A 151 -9.98 -3.09 -27.86
C HIS A 151 -9.49 -1.97 -26.93
N GLY A 152 -8.39 -2.21 -26.17
CA GLY A 152 -7.92 -1.26 -25.17
C GLY A 152 -8.61 -1.42 -23.81
N PRO A 153 -8.61 -0.37 -22.98
CA PRO A 153 -9.15 -0.44 -21.62
C PRO A 153 -10.63 -0.76 -21.59
N VAL A 154 -11.02 -1.71 -20.71
CA VAL A 154 -12.42 -2.14 -20.57
C VAL A 154 -12.90 -2.15 -19.13
N SER A 155 -14.17 -1.94 -18.92
CA SER A 155 -14.87 -2.18 -17.65
C SER A 155 -15.55 -3.58 -17.67
N SER A 156 -15.97 -4.05 -16.51
CA SER A 156 -16.67 -5.32 -16.40
C SER A 156 -18.00 -5.38 -17.16
N GLY A 157 -18.61 -4.23 -17.43
CA GLY A 157 -19.84 -4.16 -18.22
C GLY A 157 -19.62 -4.20 -19.74
N GLU A 158 -18.38 -4.03 -20.20
CA GLU A 158 -18.02 -4.03 -21.62
C GLU A 158 -17.31 -5.32 -22.05
N LEU A 159 -16.76 -6.06 -21.08
CA LEU A 159 -16.11 -7.33 -21.35
C LEU A 159 -17.15 -8.40 -21.73
N PRO A 160 -17.03 -9.07 -22.89
CA PRO A 160 -18.04 -10.02 -23.37
C PRO A 160 -17.90 -11.40 -22.68
N ILE A 161 -17.84 -11.40 -21.36
CA ILE A 161 -17.85 -12.58 -20.50
C ILE A 161 -19.15 -12.54 -19.69
N GLN A 162 -19.96 -13.58 -19.84
CA GLN A 162 -21.26 -13.69 -19.18
C GLN A 162 -21.22 -14.77 -18.09
N GLY A 163 -22.23 -14.73 -17.23
CA GLY A 163 -22.39 -15.68 -16.13
C GLY A 163 -21.91 -15.12 -14.79
N ASP A 164 -22.15 -15.96 -13.78
CA ASP A 164 -21.80 -15.65 -12.41
C ASP A 164 -20.81 -16.69 -11.86
N ILE A 165 -19.90 -16.23 -11.00
CA ILE A 165 -18.91 -17.06 -10.34
C ILE A 165 -19.08 -16.90 -8.85
N ASN A 166 -19.03 -17.99 -8.09
CA ASN A 166 -19.02 -17.95 -6.64
C ASN A 166 -17.62 -17.59 -6.12
N TRP A 167 -17.21 -16.37 -6.38
CA TRP A 167 -15.93 -15.84 -5.90
C TRP A 167 -15.99 -14.34 -5.72
N HIS A 168 -15.28 -13.85 -4.73
CA HIS A 168 -15.07 -12.45 -4.47
C HIS A 168 -13.59 -12.18 -4.19
N SER A 169 -13.11 -11.03 -4.66
CA SER A 169 -11.78 -10.55 -4.30
C SER A 169 -11.65 -10.47 -2.78
N SER A 170 -10.48 -10.79 -2.24
CA SER A 170 -10.15 -10.63 -0.82
C SER A 170 -10.24 -9.18 -0.33
N ILE A 171 -10.27 -8.23 -1.26
CA ILE A 171 -10.39 -6.80 -0.98
C ILE A 171 -11.82 -6.37 -1.25
N HIS A 172 -12.68 -6.56 -0.25
CA HIS A 172 -14.07 -6.13 -0.30
C HIS A 172 -14.23 -4.72 0.23
N TRP A 173 -14.96 -3.93 -0.52
CA TRP A 173 -15.27 -2.56 -0.14
C TRP A 173 -16.72 -2.36 0.28
N SER A 174 -17.62 -3.22 -0.13
CA SER A 174 -19.03 -3.17 0.23
C SER A 174 -19.66 -4.55 0.29
N GLY A 175 -20.22 -4.82 1.35
CA GLY A 175 -21.03 -5.72 2.06
C GLY A 175 -21.82 -6.82 1.41
N ASN A 176 -21.57 -7.34 0.24
CA ASN A 176 -22.16 -8.60 -0.16
C ASN A 176 -21.12 -9.73 -0.05
N TRP A 177 -21.07 -10.32 1.13
CA TRP A 177 -20.09 -11.36 1.51
C TRP A 177 -20.52 -12.78 1.13
N SER A 178 -21.71 -12.92 0.60
CA SER A 178 -22.27 -14.22 0.19
C SER A 178 -23.01 -14.08 -1.12
N GLY A 179 -22.66 -14.86 -2.10
CA GLY A 179 -23.35 -14.91 -3.38
C GLY A 179 -22.42 -14.94 -4.59
N ASN A 180 -23.00 -15.04 -5.75
CA ASN A 180 -22.27 -15.05 -7.00
C ASN A 180 -21.83 -13.63 -7.39
N SER A 181 -20.64 -13.53 -7.94
CA SER A 181 -20.13 -12.32 -8.58
C SER A 181 -20.22 -12.48 -10.10
N ASN A 182 -20.46 -11.36 -10.80
CA ASN A 182 -20.39 -11.36 -12.25
C ASN A 182 -19.00 -11.83 -12.73
N ALA A 183 -18.98 -12.80 -13.65
CA ALA A 183 -17.76 -13.46 -14.11
C ALA A 183 -16.75 -12.47 -14.70
N ALA A 184 -17.20 -11.53 -15.53
CA ALA A 184 -16.32 -10.50 -16.10
C ALA A 184 -15.64 -9.66 -15.01
N ARG A 185 -16.39 -9.29 -13.97
CA ARG A 185 -15.84 -8.56 -12.83
C ARG A 185 -14.80 -9.39 -12.07
N SER A 186 -15.11 -10.65 -11.77
CA SER A 186 -14.23 -11.55 -11.03
C SER A 186 -12.90 -11.78 -11.76
N VAL A 187 -12.95 -12.01 -13.06
CA VAL A 187 -11.76 -12.18 -13.91
C VAL A 187 -10.90 -10.91 -13.90
N LEU A 188 -11.51 -9.73 -14.11
CA LEU A 188 -10.77 -8.46 -14.10
C LEU A 188 -10.14 -8.16 -12.73
N GLU A 189 -10.86 -8.43 -11.63
CA GLU A 189 -10.34 -8.23 -10.28
C GLU A 189 -9.23 -9.23 -9.93
N GLN A 190 -9.30 -10.47 -10.41
CA GLN A 190 -8.23 -11.46 -10.27
C GLN A 190 -6.98 -11.02 -11.04
N LEU A 191 -7.09 -10.69 -12.32
CA LEU A 191 -5.98 -10.23 -13.14
C LEU A 191 -5.37 -8.91 -12.62
N TYR A 192 -6.16 -8.06 -11.99
CA TYR A 192 -5.68 -6.88 -11.29
C TYR A 192 -4.89 -7.24 -10.02
N SER A 193 -5.36 -8.22 -9.25
CA SER A 193 -4.66 -8.69 -8.04
C SER A 193 -3.33 -9.37 -8.36
N THR A 194 -3.26 -10.12 -9.47
CA THR A 194 -2.02 -10.75 -9.95
C THR A 194 -1.04 -9.78 -10.59
N GLY A 195 -1.49 -8.53 -10.86
CA GLY A 195 -0.69 -7.47 -11.48
C GLY A 195 -0.57 -7.57 -13.00
N GLU A 196 -1.34 -8.45 -13.64
CA GLU A 196 -1.42 -8.49 -15.11
C GLU A 196 -2.21 -7.31 -15.69
N LEU A 197 -3.20 -6.83 -14.93
CA LEU A 197 -3.95 -5.61 -15.24
C LEU A 197 -3.68 -4.52 -14.20
N ILE A 198 -3.88 -3.28 -14.61
CA ILE A 198 -3.98 -2.12 -13.73
C ILE A 198 -5.27 -1.36 -14.01
N ILE A 199 -5.65 -0.48 -13.10
CA ILE A 199 -6.71 0.49 -13.38
C ILE A 199 -6.17 1.56 -14.32
N HIS A 200 -6.69 1.58 -15.56
CA HIS A 200 -6.35 2.57 -16.56
C HIS A 200 -6.93 3.95 -16.21
N HIS A 201 -8.21 3.98 -15.86
CA HIS A 201 -8.92 5.16 -15.37
C HIS A 201 -10.21 4.74 -14.65
N LYS A 202 -10.88 5.71 -14.06
CA LYS A 202 -12.19 5.52 -13.43
C LYS A 202 -13.18 6.54 -14.01
N ASN A 203 -14.41 6.09 -14.23
CA ASN A 203 -15.55 6.96 -14.53
C ASN A 203 -16.58 6.79 -13.39
N GLY A 204 -16.65 7.78 -12.51
CA GLY A 204 -17.32 7.63 -11.22
C GLY A 204 -16.69 6.53 -10.38
N THR A 205 -17.48 5.51 -10.04
CA THR A 205 -17.02 4.30 -9.33
C THR A 205 -16.60 3.17 -10.27
N ARG A 206 -16.89 3.28 -11.57
CA ARG A 206 -16.57 2.26 -12.57
C ARG A 206 -15.09 2.28 -12.90
N LYS A 207 -14.43 1.13 -12.74
CA LYS A 207 -13.03 0.92 -13.07
C LYS A 207 -12.91 0.44 -14.52
N TYR A 208 -11.92 0.97 -15.23
CA TYR A 208 -11.47 0.51 -16.53
C TYR A 208 -10.08 -0.09 -16.38
N TYR A 209 -9.90 -1.31 -16.83
CA TYR A 209 -8.67 -2.07 -16.70
C TYR A 209 -7.93 -2.16 -18.01
N ASP A 210 -6.60 -2.08 -17.97
CA ASP A 210 -5.72 -2.32 -19.12
C ASP A 210 -4.51 -3.14 -18.70
N LEU A 211 -3.80 -3.68 -19.69
CA LEU A 211 -2.61 -4.49 -19.49
C LEU A 211 -1.52 -3.69 -18.76
N ALA A 212 -1.05 -4.20 -17.62
CA ALA A 212 -0.03 -3.53 -16.81
C ALA A 212 1.24 -3.18 -17.60
N LYS A 213 1.67 -4.06 -18.51
CA LYS A 213 2.84 -3.88 -19.38
C LYS A 213 2.77 -2.67 -20.32
N ARG A 214 1.58 -2.08 -20.51
CA ARG A 214 1.45 -0.86 -21.33
C ARG A 214 1.70 0.41 -20.52
N HIS A 215 1.70 0.31 -19.19
CA HIS A 215 1.64 1.46 -18.30
C HIS A 215 2.70 1.47 -17.19
N ILE A 216 3.11 0.30 -16.71
CA ILE A 216 4.19 0.17 -15.75
C ILE A 216 5.50 0.05 -16.53
N PRO A 217 6.52 0.87 -16.24
CA PRO A 217 7.82 0.76 -16.90
C PRO A 217 8.42 -0.65 -16.73
N ASP A 218 8.98 -1.22 -17.81
CA ASP A 218 9.52 -2.58 -17.85
C ASP A 218 10.51 -2.86 -16.71
N LYS A 219 11.34 -1.87 -16.37
CA LYS A 219 12.30 -1.97 -15.26
C LYS A 219 11.65 -2.16 -13.88
N LEU A 220 10.38 -1.76 -13.71
CA LEU A 220 9.61 -1.95 -12.48
C LEU A 220 8.72 -3.19 -12.59
N LEU A 221 8.14 -3.41 -13.76
CA LEU A 221 7.24 -4.54 -14.00
C LEU A 221 7.96 -5.88 -13.84
N ASN A 222 9.20 -5.97 -14.33
CA ASN A 222 10.02 -7.18 -14.34
C ASN A 222 11.10 -7.19 -13.24
N ALA A 223 11.10 -6.20 -12.33
CA ALA A 223 12.03 -6.19 -11.22
C ALA A 223 11.71 -7.32 -10.23
N PRO A 224 12.72 -8.03 -9.74
CA PRO A 224 12.51 -8.99 -8.66
C PRO A 224 12.05 -8.28 -7.39
N ASP A 225 11.44 -9.03 -6.47
CA ASP A 225 11.19 -8.53 -5.12
C ASP A 225 12.51 -8.03 -4.50
N PRO A 226 12.63 -6.75 -4.12
CA PRO A 226 13.84 -6.22 -3.53
C PRO A 226 14.09 -6.71 -2.10
N LEU A 227 13.14 -7.42 -1.50
CA LEU A 227 13.21 -7.92 -0.14
C LEU A 227 13.53 -9.43 -0.16
N THR A 228 14.55 -9.83 0.57
CA THR A 228 15.11 -11.19 0.51
C THR A 228 14.19 -12.25 1.12
N ASP A 229 13.47 -11.88 2.18
CA ASP A 229 12.64 -12.81 2.95
C ASP A 229 11.40 -12.14 3.55
N GLU A 230 10.58 -12.92 4.24
CA GLU A 230 9.35 -12.44 4.86
C GLU A 230 9.61 -11.44 6.00
N PHE A 231 10.71 -11.61 6.73
CA PHE A 231 11.04 -10.72 7.83
C PHE A 231 11.43 -9.33 7.33
N GLU A 232 12.26 -9.24 6.28
CA GLU A 232 12.58 -7.98 5.61
C GLU A 232 11.33 -7.31 5.02
N HIS A 233 10.40 -8.12 4.48
CA HIS A 233 9.12 -7.59 4.05
C HIS A 233 8.30 -7.02 5.22
N HIS A 234 8.25 -7.69 6.35
CA HIS A 234 7.59 -7.16 7.56
C HIS A 234 8.25 -5.87 8.03
N LYS A 235 9.60 -5.78 8.05
CA LYS A 235 10.34 -4.57 8.41
C LYS A 235 9.96 -3.40 7.49
N TRP A 236 9.99 -3.63 6.18
CA TRP A 236 9.60 -2.61 5.20
C TRP A 236 8.16 -2.15 5.40
N ARG A 237 7.20 -3.08 5.55
CA ARG A 237 5.79 -2.75 5.78
C ARG A 237 5.57 -1.97 7.07
N VAL A 238 6.18 -2.40 8.16
CA VAL A 238 6.08 -1.76 9.49
C VAL A 238 6.68 -0.36 9.45
N LEU A 239 7.90 -0.21 8.92
CA LEU A 239 8.57 1.09 8.79
C LEU A 239 7.73 2.07 7.95
N ARG A 240 7.13 1.59 6.88
CA ARG A 240 6.22 2.35 6.02
C ARG A 240 4.99 2.85 6.79
N ARG A 241 4.39 2.03 7.67
CA ARG A 241 3.27 2.43 8.54
C ARG A 241 3.70 3.44 9.61
N ILE A 242 4.87 3.26 10.21
CA ILE A 242 5.44 4.23 11.16
C ILE A 242 5.71 5.56 10.46
N GLY A 243 6.37 5.52 9.30
CA GLY A 243 6.66 6.69 8.48
C GLY A 243 5.42 7.52 8.10
N ALA A 244 4.30 6.85 7.88
CA ALA A 244 3.03 7.49 7.53
C ALA A 244 2.52 8.44 8.62
N VAL A 245 2.60 8.07 9.89
CA VAL A 245 2.03 8.83 11.02
C VAL A 245 3.09 9.48 11.90
N GLY A 246 4.32 8.95 11.91
CA GLY A 246 5.45 9.43 12.69
C GLY A 246 5.48 8.91 14.14
N LEU A 247 4.36 8.80 14.81
CA LEU A 247 4.23 8.21 16.15
C LEU A 247 3.16 7.12 16.12
N ILE A 248 3.54 5.91 16.47
CA ILE A 248 2.63 4.77 16.49
C ILE A 248 2.97 3.84 17.66
N TRP A 249 1.96 3.29 18.28
CA TRP A 249 2.16 2.32 19.35
C TRP A 249 2.34 0.91 18.81
N ASN A 250 3.32 0.20 19.36
CA ASN A 250 3.51 -1.22 19.10
C ASN A 250 2.45 -2.06 19.82
N ARG A 251 1.20 -1.96 19.34
CA ARG A 251 0.05 -2.76 19.82
C ARG A 251 -0.87 -3.13 18.66
N PRO A 252 -1.73 -4.16 18.80
CA PRO A 252 -2.72 -4.49 17.79
C PRO A 252 -3.61 -3.28 17.45
N SER A 253 -3.73 -2.98 16.17
CA SER A 253 -4.57 -1.90 15.65
C SER A 253 -4.72 -2.01 14.13
N ASP A 254 -5.63 -1.24 13.56
CA ASP A 254 -5.83 -1.14 12.09
C ASP A 254 -4.62 -0.54 11.35
N ALA A 255 -3.63 -0.01 12.08
CA ALA A 255 -2.38 0.43 11.46
C ALA A 255 -1.67 -0.70 10.70
N TRP A 256 -1.81 -1.94 11.17
CA TRP A 256 -1.17 -3.14 10.63
C TRP A 256 -2.02 -3.90 9.62
N LEU A 257 -3.14 -3.32 9.20
CA LEU A 257 -4.06 -3.96 8.26
C LEU A 257 -3.34 -4.36 6.97
N ASN A 258 -3.65 -5.58 6.48
CA ASN A 258 -3.07 -6.20 5.29
C ASN A 258 -1.54 -6.39 5.33
N ILE A 259 -0.95 -6.49 6.52
CA ILE A 259 0.40 -7.04 6.68
C ILE A 259 0.21 -8.49 7.13
N TRP A 260 0.23 -9.40 6.16
CA TRP A 260 -0.03 -10.82 6.43
C TRP A 260 1.08 -11.42 7.29
N GLY A 261 0.72 -12.33 8.19
CA GLY A 261 1.67 -12.98 9.09
C GLY A 261 2.21 -12.11 10.23
N LEU A 262 1.93 -10.80 10.26
CA LEU A 262 2.43 -9.89 11.30
C LEU A 262 1.68 -10.07 12.62
N LYS A 263 1.92 -11.20 13.32
CA LYS A 263 1.45 -11.43 14.68
C LYS A 263 2.22 -10.53 15.68
N SER A 264 1.74 -10.45 16.92
CA SER A 264 2.35 -9.60 17.97
C SER A 264 3.83 -9.92 18.21
N GLU A 265 4.21 -11.19 18.18
CA GLU A 265 5.61 -11.62 18.34
C GLU A 265 6.49 -11.10 17.19
N HIS A 266 6.09 -11.33 15.94
CA HIS A 266 6.80 -10.85 14.76
C HIS A 266 6.89 -9.32 14.76
N ARG A 267 5.82 -8.63 15.12
CA ARG A 267 5.83 -7.16 15.23
C ARG A 267 6.79 -6.67 16.29
N ASN A 268 6.81 -7.29 17.48
CA ASN A 268 7.75 -6.94 18.55
C ASN A 268 9.20 -7.17 18.14
N HIS A 269 9.46 -8.25 17.42
CA HIS A 269 10.80 -8.51 16.87
C HIS A 269 11.17 -7.46 15.82
N THR A 270 10.26 -7.15 14.89
CA THR A 270 10.45 -6.10 13.86
C THR A 270 10.76 -4.74 14.49
N PHE A 271 10.06 -4.34 15.55
CA PHE A 271 10.33 -3.07 16.22
C PHE A 271 11.71 -3.04 16.87
N ARG A 272 12.15 -4.14 17.50
CA ARG A 272 13.50 -4.23 18.08
C ARG A 272 14.58 -4.07 17.02
N GLU A 273 14.48 -4.81 15.93
CA GLU A 273 15.43 -4.70 14.81
C GLU A 273 15.47 -3.28 14.22
N LEU A 274 14.31 -2.65 14.01
CA LEU A 274 14.24 -1.29 13.50
C LEU A 274 14.85 -0.25 14.47
N LEU A 275 14.74 -0.48 15.79
CA LEU A 275 15.42 0.31 16.82
C LEU A 275 16.94 0.10 16.76
N ASP A 276 17.39 -1.15 16.71
CA ASP A 276 18.81 -1.52 16.66
C ASP A 276 19.48 -0.99 15.37
N GLU A 277 18.75 -0.94 14.27
CA GLU A 277 19.17 -0.34 13.00
C GLU A 277 19.11 1.21 13.01
N GLY A 278 18.61 1.84 14.06
CA GLY A 278 18.40 3.30 14.14
C GLY A 278 17.38 3.85 13.13
N LYS A 279 16.47 3.00 12.63
CA LYS A 279 15.43 3.40 11.68
C LYS A 279 14.23 4.06 12.37
N ILE A 280 14.03 3.75 13.64
CA ILE A 280 13.02 4.33 14.53
C ILE A 280 13.67 4.67 15.88
N LEU A 281 12.98 5.47 16.67
CA LEU A 281 13.38 5.89 18.03
C LEU A 281 12.30 5.44 19.03
#